data_88a4c16cdc4a3f4f39c8493f63d18865
#
_entry.id   88a4c16cdc4a3f4f39c8493f63d18865
#
_cell.length_a   1.000
_cell.length_b   1.000
_cell.length_c   1.000
_cell.angle_alpha   90.00
_cell.angle_beta   90.00
_cell.angle_gamma   90.00
#
_symmetry.space_group_name_H-M   'P 1'
#
loop_
_entity.id
_entity.type
_entity.pdbx_description
1 polymer ?
#
loop_
_entity_poly.entity_id
_entity_poly.type
_entity_poly.pdbx_seq_one_letter_code
_entity_poly.pdbx_strand_id
1 'polypeptide(L)'
;MDRLFSGYTTLQYQNKAMRQELEAFRNGERYKKLQADHHKVVAGYVKEIGRLKKELAKAHAATVTVRDIWFEECDSDWKKYQAELNRKDHKIQKLMDQHWEMLKAYDDRIAAIIKDHEGQLEEKDAVIHGLSARLAHAEALLGRDSTNTSTPTGQTPPWKDRHIPNSRRNTGKPKGGQRGHERHVLEKPEPEEADEEVDHPVGDGEACPACGCDDFFFTGGYEEKYEIDIEVKAIKRLHKFWLYQCRNCGQIVRTGTAPSLRAGCQYGANLQALSLSLMNTTNAAINKVPLLISGLTDGEVCPSEGYIAKLQPRAAKGLDQFREDLFRFLITRPILYWDDTVVMADKSRICLRFYGDETAAYYVAHDKKDMDSILADGILEALTETTRVMHGHNSINYSRKFVFMNLECNAHLQRDLQKSADETGHKVLLEIKQLISETIKDRNDRIRSGDESFGEAHIENFNKKMTELLEKAEREAEANDSVYSGPFERALIARMINYRENFFAWVEDFTLPTTNNLSERALRGVKTKMKVSGQFASAGTADNYAAIRTYIETCRRNGINEMAALTRLCNGNPYTVEEIFSQTSQQ
;
A
#
# COMPACT_ATOMS: atom_id res chain seq x y z
N MET A 1 -0.01 -11.09 15.90
CA MET A 1 0.34 -10.00 16.86
C MET A 1 1.10 -10.57 18.05
N ASP A 2 0.57 -11.56 18.77
CA ASP A 2 1.22 -12.10 19.98
C ASP A 2 2.64 -12.67 19.79
N ARG A 3 2.94 -13.26 18.63
CA ARG A 3 4.31 -13.74 18.34
C ARG A 3 5.32 -12.61 18.10
N LEU A 4 4.87 -11.49 17.54
CA LEU A 4 5.71 -10.30 17.33
C LEU A 4 5.96 -9.55 18.65
N PHE A 5 4.93 -9.51 19.51
CA PHE A 5 5.03 -8.86 20.83
C PHE A 5 5.92 -9.66 21.78
N SER A 6 5.82 -11.00 21.76
CA SER A 6 6.71 -11.89 22.52
C SER A 6 8.16 -11.79 22.03
N GLY A 7 8.36 -11.69 20.72
CA GLY A 7 9.68 -11.48 20.14
C GLY A 7 10.30 -10.11 20.51
N TYR A 8 9.46 -9.06 20.56
CA TYR A 8 9.90 -7.72 20.92
C TYR A 8 10.32 -7.62 22.39
N THR A 9 9.52 -8.14 23.31
CA THR A 9 9.87 -8.17 24.75
C THR A 9 11.15 -8.96 24.98
N THR A 10 11.34 -10.08 24.31
CA THR A 10 12.57 -10.86 24.39
C THR A 10 13.78 -10.07 23.87
N LEU A 11 13.63 -9.39 22.74
CA LEU A 11 14.68 -8.53 22.17
C LEU A 11 14.97 -7.29 23.03
N GLN A 12 13.97 -6.69 23.66
CA GLN A 12 14.17 -5.58 24.61
C GLN A 12 14.93 -6.05 25.87
N TYR A 13 14.59 -7.22 26.43
CA TYR A 13 15.34 -7.79 27.55
C TYR A 13 16.78 -8.09 27.16
N GLN A 14 16.99 -8.65 25.99
CA GLN A 14 18.33 -8.94 25.48
C GLN A 14 19.15 -7.66 25.24
N ASN A 15 18.53 -6.62 24.70
CA ASN A 15 19.20 -5.32 24.47
C ASN A 15 19.50 -4.59 25.78
N LYS A 16 18.56 -4.61 26.76
CA LYS A 16 18.80 -4.05 28.09
C LYS A 16 19.93 -4.77 28.81
N ALA A 17 19.96 -6.08 28.75
CA ALA A 17 21.05 -6.88 29.31
C ALA A 17 22.39 -6.55 28.63
N MET A 18 22.40 -6.44 27.29
CA MET A 18 23.60 -6.10 26.52
C MET A 18 24.07 -4.66 26.75
N ARG A 19 23.16 -3.68 26.90
CA ARG A 19 23.55 -2.29 27.26
C ARG A 19 24.14 -2.21 28.64
N GLN A 20 23.60 -2.91 29.62
CA GLN A 20 24.19 -3.04 30.96
C GLN A 20 25.54 -3.73 30.89
N GLU A 21 25.69 -4.70 30.02
CA GLU A 21 26.97 -5.34 29.75
C GLU A 21 27.99 -4.42 29.10
N LEU A 22 27.57 -3.60 28.14
CA LEU A 22 28.43 -2.60 27.48
C LEU A 22 28.88 -1.46 28.43
N GLU A 23 27.99 -1.07 29.33
CA GLU A 23 28.27 -0.03 30.34
C GLU A 23 29.27 -0.54 31.40
N ALA A 24 29.12 -1.81 31.82
CA ALA A 24 30.10 -2.47 32.68
C ALA A 24 31.44 -2.71 31.93
N PHE A 25 31.45 -2.77 30.62
CA PHE A 25 32.66 -2.81 29.77
C PHE A 25 33.37 -1.45 29.73
N ARG A 26 32.61 -0.34 29.59
CA ARG A 26 33.14 1.04 29.56
C ARG A 26 33.72 1.49 30.91
N ASN A 27 33.22 0.96 32.02
CA ASN A 27 33.63 1.31 33.34
C ASN A 27 34.82 0.50 33.89
N GLY A 28 35.44 -0.33 33.08
CA GLY A 28 36.64 -1.09 33.40
C GLY A 28 36.45 -2.25 34.40
N GLU A 29 35.31 -2.35 35.07
CA GLU A 29 35.02 -3.47 36.00
C GLU A 29 34.83 -4.79 35.26
N ARG A 30 34.30 -4.73 34.09
CA ARG A 30 34.11 -5.93 33.28
C ARG A 30 35.39 -6.37 32.58
N TYR A 31 36.34 -5.47 32.35
CA TYR A 31 37.66 -5.84 31.85
C TYR A 31 38.40 -6.75 32.83
N LYS A 32 38.30 -6.47 34.13
CA LYS A 32 38.87 -7.33 35.19
C LYS A 32 38.13 -8.67 35.28
N LYS A 33 36.81 -8.67 35.11
CA LYS A 33 36.01 -9.90 35.10
C LYS A 33 36.24 -10.70 33.83
N LEU A 34 36.32 -10.01 32.66
CA LEU A 34 36.65 -10.64 31.38
C LEU A 34 38.06 -11.23 31.37
N GLN A 35 39.01 -10.57 32.04
CA GLN A 35 40.37 -11.06 32.19
C GLN A 35 40.41 -12.33 33.08
N ALA A 36 39.59 -12.37 34.15
CA ALA A 36 39.43 -13.56 34.97
C ALA A 36 38.69 -14.69 34.21
N ASP A 37 37.64 -14.35 33.48
CA ASP A 37 36.90 -15.29 32.65
C ASP A 37 37.74 -15.76 31.43
N HIS A 38 38.57 -14.86 30.87
CA HIS A 38 39.56 -15.20 29.85
C HIS A 38 40.57 -16.23 30.37
N HIS A 39 41.10 -16.06 31.57
CA HIS A 39 41.98 -17.05 32.18
C HIS A 39 41.29 -18.41 32.37
N LYS A 40 39.99 -18.41 32.77
CA LYS A 40 39.19 -19.63 32.85
C LYS A 40 38.97 -20.28 31.49
N VAL A 41 38.64 -19.47 30.50
CA VAL A 41 38.39 -19.95 29.12
C VAL A 41 39.68 -20.50 28.52
N VAL A 42 40.80 -19.80 28.68
CA VAL A 42 42.14 -20.27 28.23
C VAL A 42 42.49 -21.58 28.93
N ALA A 43 42.27 -21.68 30.25
CA ALA A 43 42.49 -22.94 30.98
C ALA A 43 41.56 -24.08 30.47
N GLY A 44 40.33 -23.73 30.12
CA GLY A 44 39.35 -24.65 29.47
C GLY A 44 39.85 -25.14 28.11
N TYR A 45 40.33 -24.22 27.27
CA TYR A 45 40.86 -24.60 25.95
C TYR A 45 42.15 -25.40 26.04
N VAL A 46 43.04 -25.06 26.98
CA VAL A 46 44.27 -25.87 27.22
C VAL A 46 43.90 -27.29 27.59
N LYS A 47 42.86 -27.47 28.42
CA LYS A 47 42.35 -28.81 28.78
C LYS A 47 41.70 -29.52 27.61
N GLU A 48 40.94 -28.81 26.80
CA GLU A 48 40.30 -29.35 25.60
C GLU A 48 41.30 -29.68 24.51
N ILE A 49 42.30 -28.82 24.29
CA ILE A 49 43.43 -29.13 23.41
C ILE A 49 44.19 -30.38 23.87
N GLY A 50 44.35 -30.51 25.21
CA GLY A 50 44.95 -31.74 25.79
C GLY A 50 44.10 -33.00 25.52
N ARG A 51 42.78 -32.88 25.59
CA ARG A 51 41.83 -33.94 25.26
C ARG A 51 41.87 -34.30 23.78
N LEU A 52 41.76 -33.27 22.92
CA LEU A 52 41.78 -33.43 21.45
C LEU A 52 43.13 -34.01 20.96
N LYS A 53 44.26 -33.63 21.58
CA LYS A 53 45.55 -34.24 21.28
C LYS A 53 45.59 -35.74 21.62
N LYS A 54 44.95 -36.15 22.76
CA LYS A 54 44.80 -37.56 23.11
C LYS A 54 43.87 -38.30 22.16
N GLU A 55 42.79 -37.68 21.74
CA GLU A 55 41.86 -38.25 20.75
C GLU A 55 42.50 -38.34 19.36
N LEU A 56 43.26 -37.31 18.96
CA LEU A 56 44.02 -37.31 17.71
C LEU A 56 45.08 -38.40 17.73
N ALA A 57 45.80 -38.57 18.85
CA ALA A 57 46.75 -39.65 19.00
C ALA A 57 46.09 -41.03 18.95
N LYS A 58 44.90 -41.18 19.53
CA LYS A 58 44.11 -42.42 19.41
C LYS A 58 43.59 -42.65 18.00
N ALA A 59 43.11 -41.57 17.33
CA ALA A 59 42.67 -41.64 15.94
C ALA A 59 43.83 -41.96 14.98
N HIS A 60 45.03 -41.39 15.23
CA HIS A 60 46.25 -41.76 14.49
C HIS A 60 46.64 -43.22 14.73
N ALA A 61 46.55 -43.69 16.02
CA ALA A 61 46.85 -45.08 16.32
C ALA A 61 45.83 -46.04 15.64
N ALA A 62 44.54 -45.66 15.64
CA ALA A 62 43.51 -46.43 14.96
C ALA A 62 43.69 -46.41 13.43
N THR A 63 44.10 -45.27 12.87
CA THR A 63 44.41 -45.15 11.43
C THR A 63 45.62 -46.00 11.05
N VAL A 64 46.64 -46.04 11.92
CA VAL A 64 47.78 -46.92 11.76
C VAL A 64 47.36 -48.38 11.79
N THR A 65 46.49 -48.73 12.76
CA THR A 65 46.00 -50.12 12.88
C THR A 65 45.17 -50.55 11.67
N VAL A 66 44.28 -49.69 11.19
CA VAL A 66 43.50 -49.97 9.97
C VAL A 66 44.40 -50.08 8.74
N ARG A 67 45.44 -49.24 8.69
CA ARG A 67 46.42 -49.29 7.63
C ARG A 67 47.24 -50.57 7.69
N ASP A 68 47.60 -51.04 8.88
CA ASP A 68 48.37 -52.27 9.07
C ASP A 68 47.56 -53.50 8.67
N ILE A 69 46.26 -53.54 8.96
CA ILE A 69 45.34 -54.56 8.46
C ILE A 69 45.23 -54.53 6.93
N TRP A 70 45.25 -53.34 6.34
CA TRP A 70 45.16 -53.17 4.90
C TRP A 70 46.46 -53.57 4.18
N PHE A 71 47.63 -53.44 4.86
CA PHE A 71 48.93 -53.77 4.31
C PHE A 71 49.34 -55.25 4.54
N GLU A 72 48.68 -56.02 5.42
CA GLU A 72 48.85 -57.48 5.50
C GLU A 72 48.43 -58.17 4.19
N GLU A 73 47.58 -57.55 3.42
CA GLU A 73 47.22 -58.02 2.07
C GLU A 73 48.25 -57.65 0.96
N CYS A 74 49.24 -56.80 1.25
CA CYS A 74 50.24 -56.33 0.28
C CYS A 74 51.68 -56.52 0.80
N ASP A 75 52.17 -57.71 0.75
CA ASP A 75 53.43 -58.19 1.37
C ASP A 75 54.74 -57.59 0.80
N SER A 76 54.72 -56.79 -0.25
CA SER A 76 55.94 -56.28 -0.85
C SER A 76 56.37 -54.86 -0.38
N ASP A 77 55.48 -54.07 0.17
CA ASP A 77 55.80 -52.67 0.55
C ASP A 77 56.13 -52.52 2.05
N TRP A 78 55.83 -53.52 2.89
CA TRP A 78 56.12 -53.49 4.33
C TRP A 78 57.64 -53.46 4.61
N LYS A 79 58.46 -54.17 3.82
CA LYS A 79 59.90 -54.17 4.01
C LYS A 79 60.59 -52.85 3.67
N LYS A 80 59.99 -52.04 2.81
CA LYS A 80 60.44 -50.64 2.53
C LYS A 80 60.11 -49.70 3.68
N TYR A 81 59.00 -49.93 4.32
CA TYR A 81 58.53 -49.08 5.44
C TYR A 81 59.36 -49.29 6.72
N GLN A 82 59.81 -50.51 7.02
CA GLN A 82 60.69 -50.77 8.17
C GLN A 82 62.05 -50.09 8.02
N ALA A 83 62.59 -49.99 6.79
CA ALA A 83 63.83 -49.23 6.51
C ALA A 83 63.59 -47.70 6.70
N GLU A 84 62.36 -47.26 6.49
CA GLU A 84 61.97 -45.82 6.68
C GLU A 84 61.72 -45.51 8.17
N LEU A 85 61.21 -46.44 8.98
CA LEU A 85 61.09 -46.32 10.44
C LEU A 85 62.46 -46.14 11.11
N ASN A 86 63.47 -46.92 10.71
CA ASN A 86 64.84 -46.78 11.25
C ASN A 86 65.51 -45.46 10.81
N ARG A 87 65.09 -44.86 9.69
CA ARG A 87 65.47 -43.49 9.31
C ARG A 87 64.73 -42.42 10.12
N LYS A 88 63.52 -42.72 10.57
CA LYS A 88 62.71 -41.78 11.42
C LYS A 88 63.24 -41.72 12.85
N ASP A 89 63.78 -42.82 13.40
CA ASP A 89 64.42 -42.80 14.73
C ASP A 89 65.66 -41.88 14.74
N HIS A 90 66.39 -41.86 13.65
CA HIS A 90 67.51 -40.91 13.53
C HIS A 90 67.05 -39.45 13.37
N LYS A 91 65.81 -39.26 12.89
CA LYS A 91 65.19 -37.96 12.74
C LYS A 91 64.58 -37.46 14.06
N ILE A 92 64.16 -38.38 14.98
CA ILE A 92 63.66 -38.07 16.31
C ILE A 92 64.78 -37.43 17.19
N GLN A 93 66.05 -37.94 17.03
CA GLN A 93 67.19 -37.37 17.76
C GLN A 93 67.46 -35.92 17.31
N LYS A 94 67.18 -35.59 16.03
CA LYS A 94 67.29 -34.24 15.47
C LYS A 94 66.13 -33.32 15.90
N LEU A 95 65.04 -33.90 16.37
CA LEU A 95 63.87 -33.18 16.89
C LEU A 95 64.05 -32.74 18.36
N MET A 96 64.97 -33.36 19.09
CA MET A 96 65.33 -32.89 20.45
C MET A 96 66.18 -31.60 20.43
N ASP A 97 66.97 -31.40 19.38
CA ASP A 97 67.67 -30.12 19.17
C ASP A 97 66.72 -28.97 18.72
N GLN A 98 65.54 -29.35 18.26
CA GLN A 98 64.46 -28.40 17.89
C GLN A 98 63.58 -27.98 19.04
N HIS A 99 63.93 -28.36 20.30
CA HIS A 99 63.12 -27.98 21.50
C HIS A 99 63.09 -26.45 21.70
N TRP A 100 64.11 -25.76 21.23
CA TRP A 100 64.17 -24.29 21.23
C TRP A 100 63.26 -23.68 20.16
N GLU A 101 63.06 -24.30 19.00
CA GLU A 101 62.09 -23.85 18.01
C GLU A 101 60.63 -24.09 18.46
N MET A 102 60.44 -25.12 19.31
CA MET A 102 59.14 -25.36 19.90
C MET A 102 58.70 -24.28 20.90
N LEU A 103 59.62 -23.69 21.66
CA LEU A 103 59.35 -22.55 22.54
C LEU A 103 58.94 -21.33 21.72
N LYS A 104 59.62 -21.07 20.63
CA LYS A 104 59.26 -20.02 19.66
C LYS A 104 57.90 -20.28 19.01
N ALA A 105 57.60 -21.57 18.70
CA ALA A 105 56.29 -21.99 18.20
C ALA A 105 55.18 -21.87 19.28
N TYR A 106 55.53 -21.94 20.56
CA TYR A 106 54.60 -21.64 21.66
C TYR A 106 54.25 -20.15 21.74
N ASP A 107 55.26 -19.28 21.57
CA ASP A 107 55.03 -17.83 21.54
C ASP A 107 54.20 -17.41 20.31
N ASP A 108 54.52 -17.99 19.15
CA ASP A 108 53.75 -17.82 17.92
C ASP A 108 52.29 -18.35 18.06
N ARG A 109 52.14 -19.45 18.82
CA ARG A 109 50.85 -20.05 19.11
C ARG A 109 50.03 -19.24 20.09
N ILE A 110 50.66 -18.64 21.08
CA ILE A 110 50.03 -17.67 22.00
C ILE A 110 49.59 -16.41 21.23
N ALA A 111 50.46 -15.91 20.33
CA ALA A 111 50.12 -14.81 19.44
C ALA A 111 48.93 -15.17 18.49
N ALA A 112 48.88 -16.39 17.98
CA ALA A 112 47.79 -16.87 17.16
C ALA A 112 46.48 -17.04 17.94
N ILE A 113 46.55 -17.48 19.24
CA ILE A 113 45.37 -17.56 20.13
C ILE A 113 44.86 -16.16 20.50
N ILE A 114 45.77 -15.20 20.73
CA ILE A 114 45.40 -13.80 20.98
C ILE A 114 44.68 -13.24 19.75
N LYS A 115 45.25 -13.46 18.56
CA LYS A 115 44.65 -13.01 17.29
C LYS A 115 43.31 -13.68 17.00
N ASP A 116 43.17 -14.97 17.32
CA ASP A 116 41.89 -15.69 17.22
C ASP A 116 40.85 -15.14 18.22
N HIS A 117 41.28 -14.79 19.43
CA HIS A 117 40.42 -14.15 20.43
C HIS A 117 40.01 -12.72 20.03
N GLU A 118 40.90 -11.94 19.43
CA GLU A 118 40.58 -10.62 18.87
C GLU A 118 39.56 -10.79 17.74
N GLY A 119 39.74 -11.76 16.83
CA GLY A 119 38.76 -12.09 15.80
C GLY A 119 37.39 -12.54 16.35
N GLN A 120 37.36 -13.34 17.42
CA GLN A 120 36.11 -13.73 18.09
C GLN A 120 35.44 -12.56 18.80
N LEU A 121 36.19 -11.58 19.30
CA LEU A 121 35.62 -10.35 19.86
C LEU A 121 35.02 -9.48 18.77
N GLU A 122 35.71 -9.29 17.64
CA GLU A 122 35.18 -8.59 16.47
C GLU A 122 33.89 -9.25 15.94
N GLU A 123 33.87 -10.59 15.90
CA GLU A 123 32.68 -11.34 15.48
C GLU A 123 31.49 -11.15 16.46
N LYS A 124 31.77 -11.14 17.78
CA LYS A 124 30.75 -10.86 18.79
C LYS A 124 30.25 -9.42 18.74
N ASP A 125 31.14 -8.47 18.50
CA ASP A 125 30.76 -7.07 18.32
C ASP A 125 29.93 -6.89 17.05
N ALA A 126 30.25 -7.58 15.98
CA ALA A 126 29.43 -7.61 14.76
C ALA A 126 28.04 -8.22 15.01
N VAL A 127 27.96 -9.29 15.84
CA VAL A 127 26.67 -9.88 16.24
C VAL A 127 25.85 -8.93 17.11
N ILE A 128 26.49 -8.24 18.06
CA ILE A 128 25.85 -7.23 18.92
C ILE A 128 25.32 -6.08 18.06
N HIS A 129 26.13 -5.59 17.13
CA HIS A 129 25.73 -4.54 16.20
C HIS A 129 24.55 -5.00 15.32
N GLY A 130 24.61 -6.23 14.82
CA GLY A 130 23.54 -6.85 14.05
C GLY A 130 22.23 -7.02 14.84
N LEU A 131 22.31 -7.43 16.10
CA LEU A 131 21.14 -7.57 16.97
C LEU A 131 20.55 -6.20 17.37
N SER A 132 21.38 -5.20 17.60
CA SER A 132 20.93 -3.83 17.87
C SER A 132 20.22 -3.22 16.68
N ALA A 133 20.75 -3.44 15.47
CA ALA A 133 20.11 -2.99 14.24
C ALA A 133 18.78 -3.74 13.98
N ARG A 134 18.73 -5.04 14.25
CA ARG A 134 17.46 -5.82 14.16
C ARG A 134 16.42 -5.35 15.17
N LEU A 135 16.83 -4.97 16.36
CA LEU A 135 15.93 -4.43 17.37
C LEU A 135 15.37 -3.08 16.92
N ALA A 136 16.24 -2.15 16.49
CA ALA A 136 15.81 -0.86 15.94
C ALA A 136 14.86 -1.03 14.76
N HIS A 137 15.14 -1.99 13.88
CA HIS A 137 14.23 -2.33 12.77
C HIS A 137 12.90 -2.88 13.25
N ALA A 138 12.88 -3.75 14.27
CA ALA A 138 11.64 -4.27 14.85
C ALA A 138 10.83 -3.17 15.55
N GLU A 139 11.49 -2.25 16.23
CA GLU A 139 10.88 -1.06 16.84
C GLU A 139 10.27 -0.15 15.77
N ALA A 140 11.00 0.08 14.67
CA ALA A 140 10.51 0.84 13.52
C ALA A 140 9.32 0.16 12.85
N LEU A 141 9.32 -1.18 12.73
CA LEU A 141 8.17 -1.93 12.21
C LEU A 141 6.93 -1.77 13.09
N LEU A 142 7.08 -1.83 14.40
CA LEU A 142 6.01 -1.58 15.37
C LEU A 142 5.60 -0.11 15.39
N GLY A 143 6.51 0.78 15.05
CA GLY A 143 6.30 2.21 14.86
C GLY A 143 5.50 2.57 13.61
N ARG A 144 5.33 1.64 12.64
CA ARG A 144 4.65 1.93 11.37
C ARG A 144 3.19 2.25 11.56
N ASP A 145 2.75 3.33 10.92
CA ASP A 145 1.37 3.77 10.83
C ASP A 145 1.14 4.57 9.53
N SER A 146 0.03 5.28 9.45
CA SER A 146 -0.31 6.08 8.27
C SER A 146 0.54 7.34 8.09
N THR A 147 1.35 7.72 9.06
CA THR A 147 2.20 8.93 8.99
C THR A 147 3.56 8.66 8.37
N ASN A 148 4.04 7.44 8.49
CA ASN A 148 5.36 7.00 8.01
C ASN A 148 5.32 5.83 7.02
N THR A 149 4.12 5.36 6.65
CA THR A 149 3.92 4.33 5.63
C THR A 149 2.64 4.60 4.84
N SER A 150 2.42 3.83 3.78
CA SER A 150 1.14 3.79 3.05
C SER A 150 0.05 2.96 3.75
N THR A 151 0.26 2.58 5.01
CA THR A 151 -0.73 1.82 5.78
C THR A 151 -1.98 2.67 6.03
N PRO A 152 -3.18 2.18 5.72
CA PRO A 152 -4.41 2.92 6.01
C PRO A 152 -4.58 3.22 7.49
N THR A 153 -5.08 4.41 7.83
CA THR A 153 -5.29 4.87 9.23
C THR A 153 -6.11 3.89 10.08
N GLY A 154 -7.03 3.15 9.44
CA GLY A 154 -7.82 2.11 10.12
C GLY A 154 -7.04 0.85 10.52
N GLN A 155 -5.80 0.69 10.06
CA GLN A 155 -4.91 -0.41 10.44
C GLN A 155 -3.88 0.00 11.49
N THR A 156 -3.90 1.25 11.94
CA THR A 156 -3.08 1.70 13.09
C THR A 156 -3.42 0.84 14.31
N PRO A 157 -2.44 0.26 15.00
CA PRO A 157 -2.67 -0.57 16.17
C PRO A 157 -3.51 0.16 17.23
N PRO A 158 -4.37 -0.54 18.01
CA PRO A 158 -5.28 0.07 18.96
C PRO A 158 -4.61 0.88 20.09
N TRP A 159 -3.33 0.55 20.38
CA TRP A 159 -2.52 1.22 21.41
C TRP A 159 -1.82 2.50 20.93
N LYS A 160 -1.86 2.79 19.62
CA LYS A 160 -1.36 4.04 19.06
C LYS A 160 -2.50 5.03 18.87
N ASP A 161 -2.26 6.27 19.21
CA ASP A 161 -3.16 7.35 18.87
C ASP A 161 -3.38 7.40 17.36
N ARG A 162 -4.63 7.28 16.95
CA ARG A 162 -5.01 7.35 15.53
C ARG A 162 -4.91 8.80 15.08
N HIS A 163 -3.72 9.19 14.63
CA HIS A 163 -3.59 10.46 13.95
C HIS A 163 -4.23 10.31 12.55
N ILE A 164 -5.42 10.86 12.40
CA ILE A 164 -6.04 11.02 11.08
C ILE A 164 -5.41 12.28 10.49
N PRO A 165 -4.53 12.17 9.46
CA PRO A 165 -4.01 13.34 8.80
C PRO A 165 -5.17 14.00 8.08
N ASN A 166 -5.77 14.99 8.71
CA ASN A 166 -6.62 15.92 7.98
C ASN A 166 -5.76 17.13 7.64
N SER A 167 -5.94 17.66 6.45
CA SER A 167 -5.26 18.87 5.96
C SER A 167 -5.66 20.13 6.78
N ARG A 168 -6.45 19.99 7.84
CA ARG A 168 -6.88 21.06 8.70
C ARG A 168 -5.87 21.23 9.84
N ARG A 169 -5.42 22.45 10.05
CA ARG A 169 -4.63 22.80 11.24
C ARG A 169 -5.41 22.35 12.49
N ASN A 170 -4.71 21.69 13.41
CA ASN A 170 -5.25 21.54 14.75
C ASN A 170 -5.27 22.94 15.38
N THR A 171 -6.46 23.54 15.40
CA THR A 171 -6.66 24.90 15.89
C THR A 171 -6.80 24.94 17.42
N GLY A 172 -6.66 23.79 18.10
CA GLY A 172 -6.91 23.68 19.56
C GLY A 172 -8.38 23.83 19.94
N LYS A 173 -9.28 24.01 18.97
CA LYS A 173 -10.71 24.16 19.22
C LYS A 173 -11.35 22.79 19.52
N PRO A 174 -12.36 22.71 20.38
CA PRO A 174 -13.06 21.47 20.68
C PRO A 174 -13.68 20.87 19.42
N LYS A 175 -13.83 19.51 19.42
CA LYS A 175 -14.44 18.78 18.30
C LYS A 175 -15.93 19.13 18.22
N GLY A 176 -16.41 19.40 16.99
CA GLY A 176 -17.80 19.75 16.73
C GLY A 176 -17.99 21.17 16.20
N GLY A 177 -19.23 21.59 16.07
CA GLY A 177 -19.59 22.95 15.64
C GLY A 177 -19.05 23.99 16.61
N GLN A 178 -18.33 25.00 16.10
CA GLN A 178 -17.80 26.09 16.90
C GLN A 178 -18.88 27.14 17.15
N ARG A 179 -18.71 27.99 18.18
CA ARG A 179 -19.62 29.11 18.43
C ARG A 179 -19.69 30.02 17.20
N GLY A 180 -20.87 30.22 16.64
CA GLY A 180 -21.08 30.95 15.38
C GLY A 180 -21.06 30.08 14.12
N HIS A 181 -20.92 28.73 14.24
CA HIS A 181 -21.13 27.83 13.13
C HIS A 181 -22.61 27.79 12.77
N GLU A 182 -22.96 28.15 11.56
CA GLU A 182 -24.32 28.01 11.07
C GLU A 182 -24.75 26.54 11.15
N ARG A 183 -25.92 26.34 11.74
CA ARG A 183 -26.51 25.02 11.85
C ARG A 183 -27.04 24.62 10.47
N HIS A 184 -26.44 23.65 9.82
CA HIS A 184 -27.03 23.02 8.64
C HIS A 184 -28.25 22.23 9.12
N VAL A 185 -29.44 22.77 8.84
CA VAL A 185 -30.72 22.10 9.01
C VAL A 185 -31.19 21.61 7.65
N LEU A 186 -32.01 20.58 7.66
CA LEU A 186 -32.70 20.14 6.45
C LEU A 186 -33.55 21.29 5.94
N GLU A 187 -33.43 21.66 4.68
CA GLU A 187 -34.25 22.70 4.06
C GLU A 187 -35.69 22.22 4.04
N LYS A 188 -36.59 23.10 4.50
CA LYS A 188 -38.01 22.83 4.49
C LYS A 188 -38.50 22.96 3.05
N PRO A 189 -39.18 21.94 2.48
CA PRO A 189 -39.80 22.07 1.16
C PRO A 189 -40.89 23.14 1.18
N GLU A 190 -41.23 23.70 0.04
CA GLU A 190 -42.43 24.52 -0.09
C GLU A 190 -43.67 23.63 -0.05
N PRO A 191 -44.83 24.12 0.46
CA PRO A 191 -46.04 23.31 0.56
C PRO A 191 -46.49 22.64 -0.74
N GLU A 192 -46.23 23.32 -1.89
CA GLU A 192 -46.55 22.81 -3.22
C GLU A 192 -45.65 21.66 -3.69
N GLU A 193 -44.52 21.46 -3.00
CA GLU A 193 -43.56 20.37 -3.28
C GLU A 193 -43.90 19.09 -2.49
N ALA A 194 -44.92 19.12 -1.61
CA ALA A 194 -45.34 17.95 -0.85
C ALA A 194 -46.09 16.97 -1.75
N ASP A 195 -45.59 15.71 -1.82
CA ASP A 195 -46.25 14.64 -2.57
C ASP A 195 -47.53 14.15 -1.88
N GLU A 196 -47.58 14.24 -0.55
CA GLU A 196 -48.71 13.81 0.30
C GLU A 196 -48.93 14.82 1.44
N GLU A 197 -50.18 15.13 1.70
CA GLU A 197 -50.65 15.88 2.88
C GLU A 197 -51.32 14.91 3.86
N VAL A 198 -50.88 14.92 5.10
CA VAL A 198 -51.43 14.07 6.15
C VAL A 198 -52.03 14.93 7.28
N ASP A 199 -53.35 14.93 7.38
CA ASP A 199 -54.05 15.63 8.45
C ASP A 199 -53.98 14.86 9.78
N HIS A 200 -53.70 15.56 10.83
CA HIS A 200 -53.72 15.04 12.21
C HIS A 200 -54.80 15.81 13.04
N PRO A 201 -56.07 15.50 12.84
CA PRO A 201 -57.15 16.08 13.69
C PRO A 201 -57.03 15.55 15.12
N VAL A 202 -57.68 16.26 16.06
CA VAL A 202 -57.84 15.78 17.45
C VAL A 202 -58.51 14.41 17.43
N GLY A 203 -57.91 13.41 18.05
CA GLY A 203 -58.40 12.02 18.09
C GLY A 203 -59.49 11.84 19.15
N ASP A 204 -60.32 10.80 18.96
CA ASP A 204 -61.31 10.40 19.94
C ASP A 204 -60.65 10.02 21.28
N GLY A 205 -61.00 10.72 22.36
CA GLY A 205 -60.43 10.49 23.68
C GLY A 205 -59.19 11.29 24.04
N GLU A 206 -58.73 12.18 23.16
CA GLU A 206 -57.69 13.15 23.52
C GLU A 206 -58.24 14.19 24.48
N ALA A 207 -57.43 14.55 25.48
CA ALA A 207 -57.82 15.55 26.48
C ALA A 207 -56.77 16.67 26.53
N CYS A 208 -57.23 17.89 26.82
CA CYS A 208 -56.34 19.03 26.98
C CYS A 208 -55.29 18.78 28.07
N PRO A 209 -54.00 18.86 27.75
CA PRO A 209 -52.95 18.58 28.73
C PRO A 209 -52.92 19.58 29.91
N ALA A 210 -53.57 20.72 29.78
CA ALA A 210 -53.62 21.74 30.83
C ALA A 210 -54.82 21.58 31.81
N CYS A 211 -55.99 21.11 31.33
CA CYS A 211 -57.16 21.04 32.14
C CYS A 211 -57.98 19.74 32.10
N GLY A 212 -57.59 18.79 31.21
CA GLY A 212 -58.24 17.49 31.06
C GLY A 212 -59.56 17.50 30.32
N CYS A 213 -60.01 18.65 29.74
CA CYS A 213 -61.24 18.75 28.96
C CYS A 213 -61.02 18.08 27.57
N ASP A 214 -62.05 17.41 27.07
CA ASP A 214 -62.09 16.71 25.76
C ASP A 214 -62.91 17.46 24.70
N ASP A 215 -63.44 18.64 25.03
CA ASP A 215 -64.19 19.51 24.12
C ASP A 215 -63.23 20.50 23.43
N PHE A 216 -63.04 20.31 22.15
CA PHE A 216 -62.16 21.14 21.33
C PHE A 216 -62.92 21.78 20.17
N PHE A 217 -62.52 22.99 19.79
CA PHE A 217 -62.96 23.60 18.55
C PHE A 217 -61.71 23.94 17.66
N PHE A 218 -61.89 23.79 16.38
CA PHE A 218 -60.83 24.12 15.41
C PHE A 218 -60.62 25.63 15.33
N THR A 219 -59.34 26.06 15.48
CA THR A 219 -58.96 27.49 15.48
C THR A 219 -58.73 28.07 14.09
N GLY A 220 -58.81 27.27 13.07
CA GLY A 220 -58.50 27.66 11.68
C GLY A 220 -57.01 27.65 11.28
N GLY A 221 -56.13 27.24 12.20
CA GLY A 221 -54.70 27.15 11.94
C GLY A 221 -54.13 25.76 12.20
N TYR A 222 -52.99 25.46 11.60
CA TYR A 222 -52.22 24.22 11.79
C TYR A 222 -50.74 24.51 11.89
N GLU A 223 -49.98 23.61 12.50
CA GLU A 223 -48.52 23.61 12.56
C GLU A 223 -48.01 22.65 11.48
N GLU A 224 -47.11 23.13 10.62
CA GLU A 224 -46.51 22.31 9.56
C GLU A 224 -45.25 21.61 10.03
N LYS A 225 -45.21 20.31 9.75
CA LYS A 225 -43.99 19.48 9.89
C LYS A 225 -43.82 18.66 8.64
N TYR A 226 -42.59 18.64 8.12
CA TYR A 226 -42.26 17.91 6.90
C TYR A 226 -41.43 16.69 7.27
N GLU A 227 -41.81 15.56 6.69
CA GLU A 227 -41.08 14.31 6.70
C GLU A 227 -40.66 14.00 5.25
N ILE A 228 -39.36 13.74 5.03
CA ILE A 228 -38.84 13.37 3.72
C ILE A 228 -38.43 11.90 3.79
N ASP A 229 -39.13 11.04 3.09
CA ASP A 229 -38.92 9.60 3.06
C ASP A 229 -38.73 9.07 1.62
N ILE A 230 -38.41 7.81 1.46
CA ILE A 230 -38.29 7.12 0.16
C ILE A 230 -39.15 5.86 0.13
N GLU A 231 -39.94 5.73 -0.91
CA GLU A 231 -40.60 4.48 -1.25
C GLU A 231 -39.93 3.79 -2.44
N VAL A 232 -39.75 2.47 -2.34
CA VAL A 232 -39.25 1.64 -3.44
C VAL A 232 -40.35 0.70 -3.90
N LYS A 233 -40.83 0.88 -5.14
CA LYS A 233 -41.89 0.07 -5.73
C LYS A 233 -41.40 -0.83 -6.85
N ALA A 234 -41.79 -2.10 -6.85
CA ALA A 234 -41.59 -3.01 -7.98
C ALA A 234 -42.53 -2.62 -9.15
N ILE A 235 -41.93 -2.37 -10.33
CA ILE A 235 -42.72 -2.00 -11.53
C ILE A 235 -42.71 -3.14 -12.54
N LYS A 236 -43.86 -3.73 -12.80
CA LYS A 236 -44.06 -4.79 -13.82
C LYS A 236 -44.58 -4.14 -15.08
N ARG A 237 -43.77 -4.13 -16.17
CA ARG A 237 -44.15 -3.55 -17.48
C ARG A 237 -44.45 -4.63 -18.49
N LEU A 238 -45.60 -4.57 -19.15
CA LEU A 238 -45.96 -5.38 -20.28
C LEU A 238 -45.65 -4.63 -21.59
N HIS A 239 -44.71 -5.14 -22.37
CA HIS A 239 -44.36 -4.61 -23.67
C HIS A 239 -45.09 -5.42 -24.76
N LYS A 240 -45.96 -4.79 -25.52
CA LYS A 240 -46.71 -5.41 -26.61
C LYS A 240 -46.08 -5.05 -27.95
N PHE A 241 -45.51 -6.02 -28.63
CA PHE A 241 -44.98 -5.88 -29.97
C PHE A 241 -46.01 -6.40 -30.96
N TRP A 242 -46.72 -5.48 -31.59
CA TRP A 242 -47.78 -5.83 -32.53
C TRP A 242 -47.23 -6.54 -33.77
N LEU A 243 -47.95 -7.55 -34.24
CA LEU A 243 -47.63 -8.29 -35.45
C LEU A 243 -48.48 -7.75 -36.60
N TYR A 244 -47.82 -7.44 -37.70
CA TYR A 244 -48.48 -6.99 -38.93
C TYR A 244 -48.11 -7.90 -40.05
N GLN A 245 -49.07 -8.17 -40.94
CA GLN A 245 -48.85 -8.95 -42.18
C GLN A 245 -48.61 -7.98 -43.33
N CYS A 246 -47.53 -8.18 -44.06
CA CYS A 246 -47.24 -7.41 -45.27
C CYS A 246 -48.29 -7.76 -46.35
N ARG A 247 -48.96 -6.75 -46.85
CA ARG A 247 -50.01 -6.95 -47.93
C ARG A 247 -49.42 -7.40 -49.23
N ASN A 248 -48.16 -7.15 -49.51
CA ASN A 248 -47.50 -7.50 -50.75
C ASN A 248 -47.01 -8.96 -50.79
N CYS A 249 -46.28 -9.37 -49.71
CA CYS A 249 -45.65 -10.71 -49.67
C CYS A 249 -46.23 -11.65 -48.61
N GLY A 250 -47.24 -11.25 -47.85
CA GLY A 250 -47.83 -12.05 -46.76
C GLY A 250 -46.99 -12.31 -45.55
N GLN A 251 -45.75 -11.83 -45.49
CA GLN A 251 -44.85 -12.03 -44.36
C GLN A 251 -45.36 -11.31 -43.11
N ILE A 252 -45.34 -12.01 -41.97
CA ILE A 252 -45.64 -11.39 -40.67
C ILE A 252 -44.39 -10.73 -40.15
N VAL A 253 -44.48 -9.45 -39.83
CA VAL A 253 -43.42 -8.63 -39.24
C VAL A 253 -43.85 -8.13 -37.88
N ARG A 254 -42.91 -8.13 -36.95
CA ARG A 254 -43.10 -7.54 -35.63
C ARG A 254 -42.70 -6.07 -35.67
N THR A 255 -43.55 -5.20 -35.12
CA THR A 255 -43.22 -3.77 -34.98
C THR A 255 -42.40 -3.49 -33.72
N GLY A 256 -41.64 -2.44 -33.79
CA GLY A 256 -40.86 -1.92 -32.69
C GLY A 256 -39.58 -2.73 -32.44
N THR A 257 -38.54 -2.02 -32.12
CA THR A 257 -37.27 -2.57 -31.62
C THR A 257 -37.07 -2.06 -30.21
N ALA A 258 -36.94 -2.97 -29.27
CA ALA A 258 -36.47 -2.66 -27.92
C ALA A 258 -35.21 -3.49 -27.65
N PRO A 259 -34.03 -3.01 -28.06
CA PRO A 259 -32.78 -3.78 -27.99
C PRO A 259 -32.45 -4.30 -26.60
N SER A 260 -32.92 -3.61 -25.56
CA SER A 260 -32.77 -3.99 -24.14
C SER A 260 -33.69 -5.16 -23.73
N LEU A 261 -34.76 -5.44 -24.47
CA LEU A 261 -35.69 -6.55 -24.22
C LEU A 261 -35.29 -7.80 -25.00
N ARG A 262 -34.53 -8.69 -24.36
CA ARG A 262 -33.93 -9.88 -24.98
C ARG A 262 -34.66 -11.17 -24.65
N ALA A 263 -35.39 -11.22 -23.53
CA ALA A 263 -36.11 -12.40 -23.05
C ALA A 263 -37.61 -12.10 -22.90
N GLY A 264 -38.41 -13.15 -22.88
CA GLY A 264 -39.88 -13.05 -22.67
C GLY A 264 -40.23 -12.46 -21.30
N CYS A 265 -39.37 -12.64 -20.28
CA CYS A 265 -39.41 -11.98 -18.99
C CYS A 265 -38.00 -11.69 -18.55
N GLN A 266 -37.72 -10.46 -18.10
CA GLN A 266 -36.40 -10.06 -17.64
C GLN A 266 -36.47 -8.92 -16.63
N TYR A 267 -35.42 -8.76 -15.84
CA TYR A 267 -35.26 -7.60 -14.99
C TYR A 267 -34.90 -6.37 -15.82
N GLY A 268 -35.52 -5.24 -15.51
CA GLY A 268 -35.30 -3.95 -16.17
C GLY A 268 -33.94 -3.32 -15.86
N ALA A 269 -33.59 -2.32 -16.66
CA ALA A 269 -32.30 -1.64 -16.58
C ALA A 269 -32.06 -0.98 -15.20
N ASN A 270 -33.07 -0.41 -14.55
CA ASN A 270 -32.91 0.23 -13.24
C ASN A 270 -32.49 -0.78 -12.16
N LEU A 271 -33.09 -1.99 -12.16
CA LEU A 271 -32.69 -3.04 -11.20
C LEU A 271 -31.29 -3.54 -11.48
N GLN A 272 -30.93 -3.69 -12.77
CA GLN A 272 -29.57 -4.07 -13.16
C GLN A 272 -28.56 -2.99 -12.74
N ALA A 273 -28.89 -1.72 -12.96
CA ALA A 273 -28.06 -0.57 -12.56
C ALA A 273 -27.89 -0.51 -11.03
N LEU A 274 -28.96 -0.65 -10.25
CA LEU A 274 -28.88 -0.74 -8.79
C LEU A 274 -27.98 -1.87 -8.33
N SER A 275 -28.14 -3.05 -8.93
CA SER A 275 -27.29 -4.22 -8.60
C SER A 275 -25.82 -3.95 -8.91
N LEU A 276 -25.50 -3.33 -10.04
CA LEU A 276 -24.14 -2.96 -10.42
C LEU A 276 -23.56 -1.90 -9.49
N SER A 277 -24.35 -0.87 -9.13
CA SER A 277 -23.93 0.15 -8.16
C SER A 277 -23.61 -0.47 -6.81
N LEU A 278 -24.47 -1.33 -6.28
CA LEU A 278 -24.22 -2.05 -5.02
C LEU A 278 -22.91 -2.87 -5.06
N MET A 279 -22.63 -3.57 -6.16
CA MET A 279 -21.42 -4.39 -6.30
C MET A 279 -20.14 -3.56 -6.51
N ASN A 280 -20.22 -2.45 -7.20
CA ASN A 280 -19.03 -1.71 -7.64
C ASN A 280 -18.76 -0.45 -6.80
N THR A 281 -19.78 0.24 -6.30
CA THR A 281 -19.63 1.45 -5.50
C THR A 281 -19.63 1.16 -4.01
N THR A 282 -20.60 0.38 -3.51
CA THR A 282 -20.65 0.00 -2.09
C THR A 282 -19.83 -1.26 -1.80
N ASN A 283 -19.33 -1.95 -2.83
CA ASN A 283 -18.60 -3.21 -2.74
C ASN A 283 -19.40 -4.36 -2.09
N ALA A 284 -20.72 -4.31 -2.15
CA ALA A 284 -21.57 -5.37 -1.60
C ALA A 284 -21.21 -6.75 -2.20
N ALA A 285 -21.22 -7.76 -1.36
CA ALA A 285 -21.04 -9.14 -1.80
C ALA A 285 -22.25 -9.60 -2.65
N ILE A 286 -22.01 -10.45 -3.66
CA ILE A 286 -23.04 -10.89 -4.61
C ILE A 286 -24.28 -11.44 -3.89
N ASN A 287 -24.10 -12.23 -2.83
CA ASN A 287 -25.20 -12.82 -2.06
C ASN A 287 -26.00 -11.80 -1.22
N LYS A 288 -25.48 -10.59 -1.00
CA LYS A 288 -26.17 -9.54 -0.25
C LYS A 288 -27.08 -8.68 -1.13
N VAL A 289 -26.79 -8.60 -2.44
CA VAL A 289 -27.56 -7.82 -3.40
C VAL A 289 -29.02 -8.31 -3.52
N PRO A 290 -29.31 -9.61 -3.71
CA PRO A 290 -30.66 -10.13 -3.72
C PRO A 290 -31.43 -9.87 -2.43
N LEU A 291 -30.76 -10.00 -1.27
CA LEU A 291 -31.36 -9.78 0.04
C LEU A 291 -31.83 -8.33 0.20
N LEU A 292 -30.99 -7.36 -0.19
CA LEU A 292 -31.36 -5.94 -0.12
C LEU A 292 -32.52 -5.63 -1.07
N ILE A 293 -32.46 -6.11 -2.33
CA ILE A 293 -33.52 -5.87 -3.32
C ILE A 293 -34.84 -6.49 -2.84
N SER A 294 -34.79 -7.70 -2.31
CA SER A 294 -35.98 -8.35 -1.75
C SER A 294 -36.55 -7.60 -0.57
N GLY A 295 -35.70 -7.11 0.35
CA GLY A 295 -36.14 -6.31 1.48
C GLY A 295 -36.77 -4.96 1.08
N LEU A 296 -36.20 -4.28 0.07
CA LEU A 296 -36.73 -3.02 -0.45
C LEU A 296 -38.05 -3.17 -1.21
N THR A 297 -38.41 -4.39 -1.65
CA THR A 297 -39.60 -4.66 -2.47
C THR A 297 -40.56 -5.64 -1.80
N ASP A 298 -40.54 -5.79 -0.50
CA ASP A 298 -41.35 -6.72 0.28
C ASP A 298 -41.40 -8.15 -0.28
N GLY A 299 -40.27 -8.61 -0.82
CA GLY A 299 -40.13 -9.93 -1.43
C GLY A 299 -40.64 -10.04 -2.86
N GLU A 300 -41.24 -9.01 -3.45
CA GLU A 300 -41.77 -9.06 -4.82
C GLU A 300 -40.69 -9.30 -5.89
N VAL A 301 -39.48 -8.82 -5.64
CA VAL A 301 -38.33 -8.92 -6.55
C VAL A 301 -37.15 -9.56 -5.84
N CYS A 302 -36.81 -10.78 -6.24
CA CYS A 302 -35.68 -11.52 -5.67
C CYS A 302 -34.81 -12.13 -6.81
N PRO A 303 -33.84 -11.38 -7.36
CA PRO A 303 -32.94 -11.90 -8.38
C PRO A 303 -32.03 -12.97 -7.77
N SER A 304 -31.74 -14.04 -8.53
CA SER A 304 -30.81 -15.06 -8.06
C SER A 304 -29.36 -14.55 -8.03
N GLU A 305 -28.54 -15.10 -7.15
CA GLU A 305 -27.10 -14.80 -7.09
C GLU A 305 -26.40 -15.04 -8.43
N GLY A 306 -26.76 -16.13 -9.12
CA GLY A 306 -26.25 -16.45 -10.46
C GLY A 306 -26.63 -15.41 -11.52
N TYR A 307 -27.81 -14.77 -11.39
CA TYR A 307 -28.18 -13.65 -12.24
C TYR A 307 -27.32 -12.43 -11.97
N ILE A 308 -27.17 -12.07 -10.69
CA ILE A 308 -26.35 -10.92 -10.23
C ILE A 308 -24.90 -11.09 -10.68
N ALA A 309 -24.32 -12.29 -10.52
CA ALA A 309 -22.96 -12.58 -10.95
C ALA A 309 -22.72 -12.35 -12.45
N LYS A 310 -23.74 -12.61 -13.29
CA LYS A 310 -23.65 -12.42 -14.75
C LYS A 310 -23.80 -10.97 -15.20
N LEU A 311 -24.20 -10.06 -14.33
CA LEU A 311 -24.36 -8.64 -14.70
C LEU A 311 -23.02 -7.96 -14.96
N GLN A 312 -22.01 -8.20 -14.12
CA GLN A 312 -20.69 -7.55 -14.27
C GLN A 312 -20.02 -7.87 -15.62
N PRO A 313 -19.83 -9.12 -16.04
CA PRO A 313 -19.20 -9.38 -17.33
C PRO A 313 -20.02 -8.87 -18.52
N ARG A 314 -21.35 -8.82 -18.40
CA ARG A 314 -22.21 -8.23 -19.43
C ARG A 314 -22.05 -6.73 -19.52
N ALA A 315 -22.02 -6.04 -18.37
CA ALA A 315 -21.82 -4.60 -18.30
C ALA A 315 -20.43 -4.21 -18.81
N ALA A 316 -19.39 -4.94 -18.38
CA ALA A 316 -18.01 -4.70 -18.81
C ALA A 316 -17.88 -4.82 -20.35
N LYS A 317 -18.44 -5.86 -20.95
CA LYS A 317 -18.45 -6.02 -22.42
C LYS A 317 -19.17 -4.87 -23.13
N GLY A 318 -20.18 -4.28 -22.51
CA GLY A 318 -20.90 -3.12 -23.05
C GLY A 318 -20.06 -1.82 -23.01
N LEU A 319 -18.89 -1.85 -22.37
CA LEU A 319 -17.98 -0.71 -22.21
C LEU A 319 -16.70 -0.82 -23.05
N ASP A 320 -16.54 -1.83 -23.88
CA ASP A 320 -15.32 -2.03 -24.66
C ASP A 320 -15.00 -0.79 -25.52
N GLN A 321 -15.98 -0.27 -26.26
CA GLN A 321 -15.81 0.95 -27.07
C GLN A 321 -15.52 2.18 -26.20
N PHE A 322 -16.23 2.32 -25.09
CA PHE A 322 -16.00 3.42 -24.14
C PHE A 322 -14.56 3.42 -23.60
N ARG A 323 -14.04 2.24 -23.24
CA ARG A 323 -12.66 2.10 -22.76
C ARG A 323 -11.65 2.48 -23.84
N GLU A 324 -11.88 2.07 -25.08
CA GLU A 324 -11.01 2.42 -26.21
C GLU A 324 -11.00 3.93 -26.48
N ASP A 325 -12.16 4.58 -26.48
CA ASP A 325 -12.27 6.03 -26.69
C ASP A 325 -11.67 6.80 -25.50
N LEU A 326 -11.86 6.33 -24.26
CA LEU A 326 -11.27 6.92 -23.08
C LEU A 326 -9.73 6.77 -23.06
N PHE A 327 -9.20 5.63 -23.54
CA PHE A 327 -7.78 5.45 -23.77
C PHE A 327 -7.24 6.54 -24.71
N ARG A 328 -7.87 6.74 -25.86
CA ARG A 328 -7.49 7.79 -26.82
C ARG A 328 -7.55 9.17 -26.21
N PHE A 329 -8.52 9.44 -25.36
CA PHE A 329 -8.63 10.70 -24.64
C PHE A 329 -7.48 10.87 -23.63
N LEU A 330 -7.18 9.86 -22.83
CA LEU A 330 -6.16 9.92 -21.78
C LEU A 330 -4.75 10.19 -22.32
N ILE A 331 -4.38 9.61 -23.45
CA ILE A 331 -3.05 9.82 -24.02
C ILE A 331 -2.83 11.23 -24.56
N THR A 332 -3.87 12.06 -24.67
CA THR A 332 -3.77 13.47 -25.05
C THR A 332 -3.70 14.44 -23.86
N ARG A 333 -3.80 13.92 -22.63
CA ARG A 333 -3.84 14.77 -21.43
C ARG A 333 -2.45 15.32 -21.09
N PRO A 334 -2.33 16.59 -20.71
CA PRO A 334 -1.04 17.20 -20.38
C PRO A 334 -0.47 16.65 -19.06
N ILE A 335 -1.34 16.26 -18.12
CA ILE A 335 -0.97 15.67 -16.84
C ILE A 335 -1.76 14.38 -16.65
N LEU A 336 -1.07 13.30 -16.38
CA LEU A 336 -1.64 12.00 -16.06
C LEU A 336 -1.16 11.54 -14.69
N TYR A 337 -2.06 10.96 -13.92
CA TYR A 337 -1.74 10.29 -12.66
C TYR A 337 -1.85 8.78 -12.86
N TRP A 338 -0.93 8.04 -12.31
CA TRP A 338 -1.06 6.58 -12.24
C TRP A 338 -0.51 5.99 -10.97
N ASP A 339 -1.08 4.88 -10.60
CA ASP A 339 -0.63 4.05 -9.48
C ASP A 339 -1.19 2.64 -9.63
N ASP A 340 -0.64 1.70 -8.89
CA ASP A 340 -1.09 0.32 -8.88
C ASP A 340 -1.31 -0.20 -7.46
N THR A 341 -2.11 -1.24 -7.36
CA THR A 341 -2.30 -1.96 -6.11
C THR A 341 -2.37 -3.46 -6.35
N VAL A 342 -1.78 -4.22 -5.43
CA VAL A 342 -1.92 -5.67 -5.43
C VAL A 342 -3.28 -6.04 -4.86
N VAL A 343 -4.00 -6.90 -5.58
CA VAL A 343 -5.26 -7.51 -5.15
C VAL A 343 -5.18 -9.02 -5.26
N MET A 344 -6.08 -9.71 -4.60
CA MET A 344 -6.15 -11.18 -4.66
C MET A 344 -7.21 -11.63 -5.68
N ALA A 345 -6.87 -12.58 -6.51
CA ALA A 345 -7.79 -13.30 -7.40
C ALA A 345 -7.43 -14.78 -7.44
N ASP A 346 -8.38 -15.64 -7.16
CA ASP A 346 -8.19 -17.10 -7.11
C ASP A 346 -6.91 -17.51 -6.35
N LYS A 347 -6.76 -17.00 -5.11
CA LYS A 347 -5.61 -17.22 -4.21
C LYS A 347 -4.26 -16.69 -4.74
N SER A 348 -4.23 -16.08 -5.92
CA SER A 348 -3.06 -15.48 -6.55
C SER A 348 -3.04 -13.96 -6.36
N ARG A 349 -1.83 -13.38 -6.31
CA ARG A 349 -1.66 -11.93 -6.34
C ARG A 349 -1.71 -11.45 -7.78
N ILE A 350 -2.62 -10.53 -8.05
CA ILE A 350 -2.70 -9.84 -9.33
C ILE A 350 -2.54 -8.33 -9.11
N CYS A 351 -2.35 -7.56 -10.17
CA CYS A 351 -2.21 -6.12 -10.14
C CYS A 351 -3.47 -5.45 -10.69
N LEU A 352 -3.96 -4.42 -10.00
CA LEU A 352 -4.96 -3.51 -10.51
C LEU A 352 -4.35 -2.11 -10.57
N ARG A 353 -4.41 -1.49 -11.75
CA ARG A 353 -3.85 -0.17 -12.05
C ARG A 353 -4.92 0.86 -12.25
N PHE A 354 -4.54 2.07 -11.97
CA PHE A 354 -5.31 3.27 -12.24
C PHE A 354 -4.48 4.23 -13.09
N TYR A 355 -5.08 4.78 -14.12
CA TYR A 355 -4.60 5.89 -14.92
C TYR A 355 -5.71 6.94 -14.99
N GLY A 356 -5.37 8.23 -14.91
CA GLY A 356 -6.41 9.25 -15.02
C GLY A 356 -5.95 10.63 -14.61
N ASP A 357 -6.90 11.55 -14.64
CA ASP A 357 -6.76 12.93 -14.18
C ASP A 357 -7.97 13.34 -13.32
N GLU A 358 -8.19 14.60 -13.09
CA GLU A 358 -9.33 15.09 -12.30
C GLU A 358 -10.68 14.75 -12.97
N THR A 359 -10.72 14.55 -14.29
CA THR A 359 -11.94 14.36 -15.07
C THR A 359 -12.14 12.92 -15.56
N ALA A 360 -11.07 12.17 -15.75
CA ALA A 360 -11.08 10.83 -16.30
C ALA A 360 -10.49 9.81 -15.33
N ALA A 361 -11.03 8.60 -15.33
CA ALA A 361 -10.56 7.49 -14.52
C ALA A 361 -10.52 6.21 -15.36
N TYR A 362 -9.37 5.57 -15.48
CA TYR A 362 -9.19 4.33 -16.22
C TYR A 362 -8.58 3.27 -15.31
N TYR A 363 -9.28 2.16 -15.14
CA TYR A 363 -8.81 1.03 -14.35
C TYR A 363 -8.60 -0.18 -15.24
N VAL A 364 -7.56 -0.96 -14.94
CA VAL A 364 -7.25 -2.21 -15.63
C VAL A 364 -6.66 -3.21 -14.66
N ALA A 365 -6.93 -4.49 -14.86
CA ALA A 365 -6.39 -5.58 -14.05
C ALA A 365 -5.49 -6.50 -14.89
N HIS A 366 -4.36 -6.91 -14.30
CA HIS A 366 -3.39 -7.83 -14.89
C HIS A 366 -2.95 -8.90 -13.91
N ASP A 367 -2.60 -10.07 -14.41
CA ASP A 367 -2.09 -11.19 -13.61
C ASP A 367 -0.76 -10.88 -12.92
N LYS A 368 0.05 -9.97 -13.48
CA LYS A 368 1.39 -9.63 -12.99
C LYS A 368 1.57 -8.13 -12.82
N LYS A 369 2.54 -7.79 -11.97
CA LYS A 369 3.04 -6.44 -11.79
C LYS A 369 4.46 -6.34 -12.37
N ASP A 370 4.57 -6.37 -13.68
CA ASP A 370 5.83 -6.31 -14.43
C ASP A 370 5.74 -5.30 -15.58
N MET A 371 6.86 -5.09 -16.26
CA MET A 371 6.95 -4.19 -17.40
C MET A 371 6.04 -4.63 -18.54
N ASP A 372 5.98 -5.92 -18.82
CA ASP A 372 5.20 -6.43 -19.96
C ASP A 372 3.71 -6.16 -19.76
N SER A 373 3.22 -6.28 -18.54
CA SER A 373 1.83 -5.97 -18.22
C SER A 373 1.53 -4.46 -18.27
N ILE A 374 2.50 -3.58 -17.97
CA ILE A 374 2.34 -2.13 -18.14
C ILE A 374 2.32 -1.77 -19.63
N LEU A 375 3.15 -2.39 -20.43
CA LEU A 375 3.14 -2.19 -21.89
C LEU A 375 1.86 -2.73 -22.53
N ALA A 376 1.30 -3.81 -21.99
CA ALA A 376 0.01 -4.33 -22.46
C ALA A 376 -1.15 -3.35 -22.22
N ASP A 377 -1.07 -2.46 -21.22
CA ASP A 377 -2.03 -1.37 -21.03
C ASP A 377 -1.94 -0.33 -22.15
N GLY A 378 -0.76 -0.15 -22.75
CA GLY A 378 -0.49 0.74 -23.87
C GLY A 378 -0.49 2.25 -23.52
N ILE A 379 -1.01 2.65 -22.36
CA ILE A 379 -1.21 4.07 -22.00
C ILE A 379 0.13 4.78 -21.85
N LEU A 380 1.03 4.28 -20.98
CA LEU A 380 2.30 4.96 -20.70
C LEU A 380 3.23 4.99 -21.92
N GLU A 381 3.17 3.98 -22.79
CA GLU A 381 3.96 3.91 -24.02
C GLU A 381 3.47 4.92 -25.08
N ALA A 382 2.16 5.22 -25.09
CA ALA A 382 1.53 6.13 -26.03
C ALA A 382 1.67 7.61 -25.65
N LEU A 383 2.19 7.94 -24.46
CA LEU A 383 2.38 9.31 -24.00
C LEU A 383 3.55 9.98 -24.72
N THR A 384 3.53 11.31 -24.75
CA THR A 384 4.54 12.14 -25.43
C THR A 384 5.52 12.77 -24.42
N GLU A 385 6.62 13.32 -24.92
CA GLU A 385 7.61 14.05 -24.12
C GLU A 385 7.01 15.27 -23.38
N THR A 386 5.90 15.82 -23.86
CA THR A 386 5.21 16.96 -23.23
C THR A 386 4.26 16.53 -22.12
N THR A 387 3.93 15.25 -22.05
CA THR A 387 3.04 14.71 -20.99
C THR A 387 3.79 14.61 -19.67
N ARG A 388 3.19 15.08 -18.60
CA ARG A 388 3.70 14.96 -17.23
C ARG A 388 2.96 13.85 -16.51
N VAL A 389 3.69 12.91 -15.94
CA VAL A 389 3.09 11.75 -15.28
C VAL A 389 3.43 11.75 -13.80
N MET A 390 2.40 11.95 -12.97
CA MET A 390 2.51 11.91 -11.51
C MET A 390 2.35 10.48 -11.00
N HIS A 391 3.33 10.00 -10.24
CA HIS A 391 3.36 8.64 -9.70
C HIS A 391 4.12 8.55 -8.36
N GLY A 392 4.04 7.38 -7.70
CA GLY A 392 4.98 7.00 -6.64
C GLY A 392 6.30 6.55 -7.23
N HIS A 393 7.40 6.66 -6.46
CA HIS A 393 8.71 6.25 -6.96
C HIS A 393 8.76 4.77 -7.32
N ASN A 394 9.02 4.50 -8.60
CA ASN A 394 9.29 3.17 -9.12
C ASN A 394 10.25 3.31 -10.29
N SER A 395 11.36 2.58 -10.25
CA SER A 395 12.39 2.59 -11.31
C SER A 395 11.84 2.23 -12.70
N ILE A 396 10.72 1.54 -12.75
CA ILE A 396 10.04 1.17 -14.00
C ILE A 396 9.60 2.41 -14.81
N ASN A 397 9.27 3.52 -14.14
CA ASN A 397 8.86 4.79 -14.77
C ASN A 397 9.98 5.47 -15.53
N TYR A 398 11.22 5.16 -15.17
CA TYR A 398 12.44 5.69 -15.78
C TYR A 398 13.01 4.75 -16.86
N SER A 399 12.21 3.80 -17.31
CA SER A 399 12.58 2.94 -18.43
C SER A 399 12.71 3.76 -19.72
N ARG A 400 13.71 3.44 -20.55
CA ARG A 400 13.88 4.04 -21.89
C ARG A 400 12.72 3.77 -22.86
N LYS A 401 11.76 2.92 -22.47
CA LYS A 401 10.54 2.67 -23.24
C LYS A 401 9.52 3.80 -23.11
N PHE A 402 9.68 4.67 -22.12
CA PHE A 402 8.79 5.79 -21.85
C PHE A 402 9.51 7.10 -22.11
N VAL A 403 8.81 8.05 -22.73
CA VAL A 403 9.34 9.35 -23.10
C VAL A 403 8.72 10.52 -22.31
N PHE A 404 7.69 10.27 -21.54
CA PHE A 404 7.01 11.28 -20.74
C PHE A 404 7.91 11.86 -19.63
N MET A 405 7.55 13.03 -19.12
CA MET A 405 8.21 13.67 -18.00
C MET A 405 7.67 13.12 -16.67
N ASN A 406 8.55 12.57 -15.84
CA ASN A 406 8.18 12.03 -14.55
C ASN A 406 7.95 13.13 -13.50
N LEU A 407 6.89 13.01 -12.72
CA LEU A 407 6.64 13.78 -11.50
C LEU A 407 6.54 12.83 -10.31
N GLU A 408 7.34 13.08 -9.29
CA GLU A 408 7.43 12.23 -8.11
C GLU A 408 6.52 12.73 -6.98
N CYS A 409 5.82 11.81 -6.34
CA CYS A 409 4.88 12.12 -5.27
C CYS A 409 5.58 12.54 -3.97
N ASN A 410 5.42 13.80 -3.56
CA ASN A 410 5.97 14.30 -2.30
C ASN A 410 5.32 13.67 -1.05
N ALA A 411 4.08 13.16 -1.13
CA ALA A 411 3.47 12.45 0.00
C ALA A 411 4.18 11.11 0.28
N HIS A 412 4.64 10.41 -0.75
CA HIS A 412 5.48 9.22 -0.61
C HIS A 412 6.86 9.59 -0.05
N LEU A 413 7.49 10.61 -0.62
CA LEU A 413 8.78 11.11 -0.16
C LEU A 413 8.75 11.49 1.33
N GLN A 414 7.74 12.23 1.77
CA GLN A 414 7.61 12.63 3.18
C GLN A 414 7.41 11.44 4.13
N ARG A 415 6.71 10.39 3.68
CA ARG A 415 6.58 9.13 4.45
C ARG A 415 7.89 8.37 4.53
N ASP A 416 8.64 8.32 3.42
CA ASP A 416 9.96 7.68 3.37
C ASP A 416 10.97 8.42 4.26
N LEU A 417 10.96 9.76 4.25
CA LEU A 417 11.77 10.60 5.13
C LEU A 417 11.43 10.37 6.61
N GLN A 418 10.14 10.31 6.95
CA GLN A 418 9.71 10.02 8.32
C GLN A 418 10.15 8.62 8.74
N LYS A 419 9.92 7.62 7.88
CA LYS A 419 10.36 6.25 8.13
C LYS A 419 11.86 6.17 8.37
N SER A 420 12.66 6.79 7.51
CA SER A 420 14.11 6.78 7.63
C SER A 420 14.56 7.49 8.90
N ALA A 421 13.95 8.63 9.25
CA ALA A 421 14.24 9.35 10.50
C ALA A 421 13.88 8.52 11.74
N ASP A 422 12.76 7.80 11.72
CA ASP A 422 12.34 6.92 12.82
C ASP A 422 13.31 5.72 13.00
N GLU A 423 13.89 5.23 11.89
CA GLU A 423 14.83 4.10 11.88
C GLU A 423 16.27 4.49 12.21
N THR A 424 16.70 5.70 11.83
CA THR A 424 18.10 6.17 12.00
C THR A 424 18.28 7.14 13.17
N GLY A 425 17.25 7.89 13.52
CA GLY A 425 17.31 9.01 14.46
C GLY A 425 17.90 10.30 13.85
N HIS A 426 18.19 10.34 12.55
CA HIS A 426 18.78 11.49 11.87
C HIS A 426 17.75 12.61 11.68
N LYS A 427 18.00 13.74 12.33
CA LYS A 427 17.09 14.89 12.35
C LYS A 427 17.05 15.64 11.03
N VAL A 428 18.10 15.60 10.23
CA VAL A 428 18.16 16.26 8.93
C VAL A 428 17.04 15.79 7.99
N LEU A 429 16.63 14.53 8.08
CA LEU A 429 15.52 13.99 7.29
C LEU A 429 14.18 14.65 7.64
N LEU A 430 13.98 14.98 8.92
CA LEU A 430 12.81 15.74 9.38
C LEU A 430 12.87 17.21 8.97
N GLU A 431 14.07 17.81 8.94
CA GLU A 431 14.29 19.16 8.44
C GLU A 431 13.92 19.27 6.95
N ILE A 432 14.33 18.28 6.14
CA ILE A 432 13.94 18.18 4.72
C ILE A 432 12.41 18.03 4.58
N LYS A 433 11.82 17.11 5.34
CA LYS A 433 10.37 16.91 5.36
C LYS A 433 9.62 18.19 5.73
N GLN A 434 10.11 18.93 6.71
CA GLN A 434 9.52 20.20 7.14
C GLN A 434 9.60 21.25 6.03
N LEU A 435 10.76 21.42 5.40
CA LEU A 435 10.95 22.35 4.28
C LEU A 435 9.95 22.07 3.15
N ILE A 436 9.80 20.80 2.75
CA ILE A 436 8.82 20.39 1.73
C ILE A 436 7.39 20.74 2.17
N SER A 437 7.03 20.41 3.41
CA SER A 437 5.67 20.63 3.93
C SER A 437 5.31 22.11 4.01
N GLU A 438 6.24 22.95 4.45
CA GLU A 438 6.06 24.40 4.56
C GLU A 438 5.93 25.03 3.18
N THR A 439 6.77 24.61 2.23
CA THR A 439 6.72 25.14 0.86
C THR A 439 5.43 24.72 0.13
N ILE A 440 4.96 23.49 0.29
CA ILE A 440 3.66 23.04 -0.25
C ILE A 440 2.52 23.88 0.32
N LYS A 441 2.59 24.18 1.62
CA LYS A 441 1.57 24.99 2.27
C LYS A 441 1.59 26.43 1.75
N ASP A 442 2.75 27.07 1.65
CA ASP A 442 2.90 28.42 1.10
C ASP A 442 2.39 28.46 -0.34
N ARG A 443 2.75 27.48 -1.18
CA ARG A 443 2.19 27.31 -2.52
C ARG A 443 0.66 27.30 -2.53
N ASN A 444 0.05 26.48 -1.67
CA ASN A 444 -1.41 26.37 -1.64
C ASN A 444 -2.09 27.67 -1.16
N ASP A 445 -1.45 28.40 -0.24
CA ASP A 445 -1.94 29.68 0.22
C ASP A 445 -1.83 30.72 -0.91
N ARG A 446 -0.75 30.73 -1.69
CA ARG A 446 -0.55 31.59 -2.86
C ARG A 446 -1.52 31.31 -4.01
N ILE A 447 -1.76 30.04 -4.32
CA ILE A 447 -2.80 29.65 -5.32
C ILE A 447 -4.17 30.21 -4.92
N ARG A 448 -4.52 30.18 -3.64
CA ARG A 448 -5.78 30.78 -3.15
C ARG A 448 -5.82 32.30 -3.29
N SER A 449 -4.64 32.94 -3.28
CA SER A 449 -4.50 34.38 -3.50
C SER A 449 -4.44 34.76 -4.99
N GLY A 450 -4.44 33.76 -5.89
CA GLY A 450 -4.40 33.96 -7.35
C GLY A 450 -3.00 34.00 -7.97
N ASP A 451 -1.96 33.63 -7.20
CA ASP A 451 -0.59 33.55 -7.74
C ASP A 451 -0.43 32.26 -8.56
N GLU A 452 0.33 32.32 -9.64
CA GLU A 452 0.61 31.19 -10.54
C GLU A 452 1.98 30.54 -10.31
N SER A 453 2.89 31.22 -9.59
CA SER A 453 4.24 30.75 -9.29
C SER A 453 4.82 31.42 -8.04
N PHE A 454 5.91 30.88 -7.51
CA PHE A 454 6.77 31.61 -6.58
C PHE A 454 7.63 32.63 -7.35
N GLY A 455 8.02 33.73 -6.68
CA GLY A 455 9.03 34.64 -7.23
C GLY A 455 10.43 33.98 -7.20
N GLU A 456 11.32 34.43 -8.10
CA GLU A 456 12.69 33.90 -8.27
C GLU A 456 13.47 33.76 -6.95
N ALA A 457 13.44 34.80 -6.11
CA ALA A 457 14.12 34.78 -4.81
C ALA A 457 13.63 33.67 -3.87
N HIS A 458 12.33 33.28 -3.96
CA HIS A 458 11.77 32.20 -3.16
C HIS A 458 12.25 30.84 -3.69
N ILE A 459 12.25 30.67 -5.02
CA ILE A 459 12.75 29.47 -5.70
C ILE A 459 14.22 29.25 -5.38
N GLU A 460 15.04 30.31 -5.49
CA GLU A 460 16.47 30.26 -5.19
C GLU A 460 16.73 29.89 -3.72
N ASN A 461 15.99 30.50 -2.79
CA ASN A 461 16.09 30.18 -1.36
C ASN A 461 15.71 28.72 -1.05
N PHE A 462 14.62 28.20 -1.66
CA PHE A 462 14.23 26.81 -1.53
C PHE A 462 15.34 25.89 -2.07
N ASN A 463 15.84 26.20 -3.26
CA ASN A 463 16.87 25.40 -3.92
C ASN A 463 18.18 25.38 -3.10
N LYS A 464 18.60 26.51 -2.56
CA LYS A 464 19.76 26.61 -1.67
C LYS A 464 19.60 25.79 -0.40
N LYS A 465 18.51 26.00 0.34
CA LYS A 465 18.23 25.24 1.57
C LYS A 465 18.15 23.74 1.33
N MET A 466 17.49 23.32 0.24
CA MET A 466 17.39 21.91 -0.10
C MET A 466 18.77 21.31 -0.38
N THR A 467 19.64 22.02 -1.10
CA THR A 467 21.02 21.59 -1.37
C THR A 467 21.82 21.41 -0.07
N GLU A 468 21.79 22.41 0.82
CA GLU A 468 22.49 22.36 2.12
C GLU A 468 22.01 21.16 2.98
N LEU A 469 20.71 20.91 3.00
CA LEU A 469 20.13 19.81 3.76
C LEU A 469 20.47 18.43 3.13
N LEU A 470 20.47 18.33 1.80
CA LEU A 470 20.84 17.09 1.11
C LEU A 470 22.31 16.74 1.32
N GLU A 471 23.23 17.72 1.24
CA GLU A 471 24.65 17.51 1.52
C GLU A 471 24.90 17.07 2.98
N LYS A 472 24.12 17.62 3.93
CA LYS A 472 24.17 17.18 5.33
C LYS A 472 23.65 15.75 5.48
N ALA A 473 22.51 15.43 4.84
CA ALA A 473 21.90 14.11 4.88
C ALA A 473 22.80 13.05 4.23
N GLU A 474 23.49 13.37 3.14
CA GLU A 474 24.42 12.47 2.47
C GLU A 474 25.59 12.09 3.41
N ARG A 475 26.18 13.07 4.11
CA ARG A 475 27.24 12.81 5.10
C ARG A 475 26.74 11.94 6.27
N GLU A 476 25.54 12.21 6.79
CA GLU A 476 24.95 11.40 7.87
C GLU A 476 24.65 9.96 7.39
N ALA A 477 24.18 9.80 6.15
CA ALA A 477 23.89 8.49 5.56
C ALA A 477 25.15 7.67 5.22
N GLU A 478 26.23 8.33 4.79
CA GLU A 478 27.53 7.67 4.57
C GLU A 478 28.11 7.14 5.88
N ALA A 479 27.91 7.84 6.98
CA ALA A 479 28.34 7.43 8.32
C ALA A 479 27.42 6.35 8.94
N ASN A 480 26.30 6.01 8.30
CA ASN A 480 25.36 5.01 8.80
C ASN A 480 25.77 3.60 8.37
N ASP A 481 26.46 2.89 9.25
CA ASP A 481 26.92 1.51 9.04
C ASP A 481 25.83 0.44 9.28
N SER A 482 24.62 0.84 9.65
CA SER A 482 23.53 -0.08 9.89
C SER A 482 23.17 -0.88 8.63
N VAL A 483 23.23 -2.20 8.71
CA VAL A 483 22.87 -3.12 7.62
C VAL A 483 21.39 -2.99 7.22
N TYR A 484 20.54 -2.55 8.13
CA TYR A 484 19.08 -2.49 7.91
C TYR A 484 18.59 -1.10 7.50
N SER A 485 19.03 -0.03 8.15
CA SER A 485 18.59 1.34 7.86
C SER A 485 19.49 2.07 6.86
N GLY A 486 20.81 1.82 6.89
CA GLY A 486 21.77 2.52 6.03
C GLY A 486 21.52 2.38 4.53
N PRO A 487 21.27 1.17 3.98
CA PRO A 487 20.98 1.04 2.55
C PRO A 487 19.72 1.79 2.11
N PHE A 488 18.67 1.78 2.93
CA PHE A 488 17.43 2.50 2.62
C PHE A 488 17.65 4.01 2.66
N GLU A 489 18.33 4.52 3.67
CA GLU A 489 18.63 5.93 3.81
C GLU A 489 19.49 6.45 2.64
N ARG A 490 20.59 5.77 2.32
CA ARG A 490 21.45 6.13 1.17
C ARG A 490 20.66 6.13 -0.14
N ALA A 491 19.82 5.12 -0.36
CA ALA A 491 18.97 5.05 -1.54
C ALA A 491 17.95 6.20 -1.60
N LEU A 492 17.37 6.57 -0.47
CA LEU A 492 16.42 7.68 -0.37
C LEU A 492 17.08 9.02 -0.71
N ILE A 493 18.26 9.29 -0.16
CA ILE A 493 19.00 10.54 -0.41
C ILE A 493 19.49 10.60 -1.85
N ALA A 494 20.10 9.53 -2.36
CA ALA A 494 20.52 9.43 -3.76
C ALA A 494 19.33 9.64 -4.72
N ARG A 495 18.16 9.10 -4.39
CA ARG A 495 16.93 9.33 -5.15
C ARG A 495 16.54 10.81 -5.18
N MET A 496 16.60 11.49 -4.06
CA MET A 496 16.26 12.92 -3.98
C MET A 496 17.26 13.79 -4.77
N ILE A 497 18.52 13.43 -4.78
CA ILE A 497 19.57 14.12 -5.54
C ILE A 497 19.37 13.89 -7.04
N ASN A 498 19.24 12.62 -7.45
CA ASN A 498 19.19 12.23 -8.87
C ASN A 498 17.89 12.63 -9.56
N TYR A 499 16.78 12.70 -8.82
CA TYR A 499 15.45 13.02 -9.35
C TYR A 499 14.88 14.32 -8.78
N ARG A 500 15.76 15.26 -8.43
CA ARG A 500 15.39 16.50 -7.76
C ARG A 500 14.34 17.29 -8.53
N GLU A 501 14.51 17.44 -9.84
CA GLU A 501 13.57 18.14 -10.71
C GLU A 501 12.21 17.45 -10.75
N ASN A 502 12.20 16.11 -10.77
CA ASN A 502 10.97 15.34 -10.76
C ASN A 502 10.18 15.47 -9.44
N PHE A 503 10.87 15.66 -8.31
CA PHE A 503 10.23 15.88 -7.02
C PHE A 503 9.73 17.31 -6.82
N PHE A 504 10.44 18.31 -7.35
CA PHE A 504 10.25 19.70 -6.98
C PHE A 504 9.92 20.66 -8.13
N ALA A 505 9.63 20.16 -9.35
CA ALA A 505 9.20 20.98 -10.49
C ALA A 505 7.99 21.90 -10.14
N TRP A 506 7.13 21.45 -9.23
CA TRP A 506 5.98 22.23 -8.75
C TRP A 506 6.37 23.51 -7.97
N VAL A 507 7.64 23.69 -7.58
CA VAL A 507 8.15 24.93 -6.97
C VAL A 507 8.22 26.04 -8.01
N GLU A 508 8.48 25.68 -9.26
CA GLU A 508 8.59 26.63 -10.36
C GLU A 508 7.26 26.81 -11.11
N ASP A 509 6.41 25.78 -11.11
CA ASP A 509 5.15 25.75 -11.86
C ASP A 509 4.01 25.24 -10.98
N PHE A 510 3.09 26.13 -10.59
CA PHE A 510 1.96 25.79 -9.72
C PHE A 510 0.89 24.95 -10.41
N THR A 511 0.92 24.80 -11.73
CA THR A 511 0.01 23.89 -12.44
C THR A 511 0.35 22.42 -12.16
N LEU A 512 1.60 22.12 -11.76
CA LEU A 512 2.05 20.78 -11.49
C LEU A 512 1.56 20.29 -10.14
N PRO A 513 1.09 19.04 -10.05
CA PRO A 513 0.67 18.45 -8.78
C PRO A 513 1.86 18.15 -7.86
N THR A 514 1.64 18.28 -6.56
CA THR A 514 2.65 17.94 -5.55
C THR A 514 2.56 16.48 -5.09
N THR A 515 1.43 15.82 -5.30
CA THR A 515 1.17 14.48 -4.75
C THR A 515 0.35 13.61 -5.68
N ASN A 516 0.50 12.30 -5.58
CA ASN A 516 -0.29 11.29 -6.28
C ASN A 516 -1.59 10.91 -5.53
N ASN A 517 -2.11 11.81 -4.70
CA ASN A 517 -3.30 11.54 -3.89
C ASN A 517 -4.54 11.19 -4.72
N LEU A 518 -4.61 11.66 -5.97
CA LEU A 518 -5.70 11.33 -6.89
C LEU A 518 -5.76 9.84 -7.16
N SER A 519 -4.64 9.23 -7.57
CA SER A 519 -4.54 7.78 -7.79
C SER A 519 -4.76 7.00 -6.51
N GLU A 520 -4.18 7.46 -5.38
CA GLU A 520 -4.37 6.80 -4.09
C GLU A 520 -5.85 6.75 -3.69
N ARG A 521 -6.60 7.87 -3.86
CA ARG A 521 -8.04 7.92 -3.59
C ARG A 521 -8.81 7.00 -4.52
N ALA A 522 -8.47 6.98 -5.81
CA ALA A 522 -9.10 6.12 -6.81
C ALA A 522 -8.95 4.63 -6.44
N LEU A 523 -7.77 4.22 -5.99
CA LEU A 523 -7.50 2.83 -5.59
C LEU A 523 -8.04 2.45 -4.20
N ARG A 524 -8.48 3.40 -3.36
CA ARG A 524 -9.09 3.09 -2.05
C ARG A 524 -10.35 2.24 -2.18
N GLY A 525 -11.19 2.52 -3.19
CA GLY A 525 -12.38 1.71 -3.46
C GLY A 525 -12.05 0.24 -3.73
N VAL A 526 -10.97 0.00 -4.48
CA VAL A 526 -10.45 -1.35 -4.77
C VAL A 526 -9.95 -2.03 -3.49
N LYS A 527 -9.19 -1.32 -2.66
CA LYS A 527 -8.72 -1.85 -1.37
C LYS A 527 -9.88 -2.17 -0.42
N THR A 528 -10.95 -1.36 -0.45
CA THR A 528 -12.18 -1.64 0.30
C THR A 528 -12.86 -2.90 -0.21
N LYS A 529 -12.95 -3.09 -1.54
CA LYS A 529 -13.47 -4.32 -2.15
C LYS A 529 -12.73 -5.56 -1.63
N MET A 530 -11.41 -5.52 -1.55
CA MET A 530 -10.60 -6.62 -1.01
C MET A 530 -10.90 -6.90 0.48
N LYS A 531 -11.15 -5.86 1.27
CA LYS A 531 -11.53 -6.03 2.70
C LYS A 531 -12.90 -6.66 2.88
N VAL A 532 -13.85 -6.36 1.98
CA VAL A 532 -15.23 -6.86 2.07
C VAL A 532 -15.36 -8.27 1.49
N SER A 533 -14.77 -8.51 0.32
CA SER A 533 -14.94 -9.79 -0.42
C SER A 533 -13.73 -10.71 -0.39
N GLY A 534 -12.61 -10.27 0.20
CA GLY A 534 -11.36 -11.04 0.32
C GLY A 534 -10.58 -11.16 -0.98
N GLN A 535 -11.22 -11.58 -2.06
CA GLN A 535 -10.58 -11.74 -3.37
C GLN A 535 -11.59 -11.65 -4.52
N PHE A 536 -11.10 -11.47 -5.73
CA PHE A 536 -11.85 -11.70 -6.96
C PHE A 536 -11.86 -13.20 -7.30
N ALA A 537 -12.87 -13.65 -8.04
CA ALA A 537 -12.95 -15.05 -8.50
C ALA A 537 -11.87 -15.37 -9.55
N SER A 538 -11.45 -14.39 -10.35
CA SER A 538 -10.40 -14.50 -11.37
C SER A 538 -9.89 -13.13 -11.78
N ALA A 539 -8.78 -13.05 -12.52
CA ALA A 539 -8.29 -11.82 -13.13
C ALA A 539 -9.33 -11.18 -14.07
N GLY A 540 -10.03 -11.98 -14.86
CA GLY A 540 -11.12 -11.50 -15.70
C GLY A 540 -12.28 -10.87 -14.91
N THR A 541 -12.59 -11.39 -13.71
CA THR A 541 -13.58 -10.77 -12.82
C THR A 541 -13.07 -9.43 -12.27
N ALA A 542 -11.77 -9.32 -11.99
CA ALA A 542 -11.15 -8.08 -11.58
C ALA A 542 -11.15 -7.04 -12.71
N ASP A 543 -10.92 -7.45 -13.97
CA ASP A 543 -10.99 -6.53 -15.11
C ASP A 543 -12.43 -6.10 -15.42
N ASN A 544 -13.42 -6.98 -15.29
CA ASN A 544 -14.83 -6.59 -15.37
C ASN A 544 -15.19 -5.50 -14.33
N TYR A 545 -14.71 -5.66 -13.10
CA TYR A 545 -14.87 -4.66 -12.05
C TYR A 545 -14.14 -3.35 -12.43
N ALA A 546 -12.92 -3.44 -12.94
CA ALA A 546 -12.13 -2.31 -13.40
C ALA A 546 -12.83 -1.54 -14.53
N ALA A 547 -13.39 -2.24 -15.53
CA ALA A 547 -14.13 -1.64 -16.63
C ALA A 547 -15.35 -0.84 -16.16
N ILE A 548 -16.13 -1.41 -15.24
CA ILE A 548 -17.32 -0.75 -14.70
C ILE A 548 -16.90 0.46 -13.83
N ARG A 549 -15.84 0.32 -13.02
CA ARG A 549 -15.26 1.44 -12.24
C ARG A 549 -14.79 2.57 -13.14
N THR A 550 -14.12 2.25 -14.25
CA THR A 550 -13.71 3.21 -15.27
C THR A 550 -14.87 4.10 -15.69
N TYR A 551 -15.98 3.49 -16.05
CA TYR A 551 -17.17 4.20 -16.52
C TYR A 551 -17.83 5.03 -15.41
N ILE A 552 -18.11 4.41 -14.25
CA ILE A 552 -18.75 5.07 -13.11
C ILE A 552 -17.94 6.28 -12.64
N GLU A 553 -16.64 6.10 -12.42
CA GLU A 553 -15.79 7.15 -11.87
C GLU A 553 -15.59 8.30 -12.87
N THR A 554 -15.49 7.99 -14.17
CA THR A 554 -15.42 9.02 -15.21
C THR A 554 -16.73 9.82 -15.28
N CYS A 555 -17.87 9.17 -15.27
CA CYS A 555 -19.17 9.83 -15.21
C CYS A 555 -19.30 10.73 -13.97
N ARG A 556 -18.96 10.22 -12.79
CA ARG A 556 -19.07 10.95 -11.52
C ARG A 556 -18.16 12.18 -11.46
N ARG A 557 -16.93 12.08 -11.98
CA ARG A 557 -15.99 13.21 -12.06
C ARG A 557 -16.51 14.35 -12.92
N ASN A 558 -17.41 14.05 -13.85
CA ASN A 558 -18.04 15.02 -14.74
C ASN A 558 -19.51 15.33 -14.33
N GLY A 559 -19.88 15.09 -13.08
CA GLY A 559 -21.20 15.47 -12.53
C GLY A 559 -22.36 14.59 -12.99
N ILE A 560 -22.09 13.51 -13.74
CA ILE A 560 -23.15 12.60 -14.20
C ILE A 560 -23.52 11.63 -13.08
N ASN A 561 -24.82 11.55 -12.80
CA ASN A 561 -25.38 10.64 -11.81
C ASN A 561 -25.06 9.19 -12.14
N GLU A 562 -24.54 8.44 -11.18
CA GLU A 562 -24.14 7.04 -11.34
C GLU A 562 -25.28 6.15 -11.77
N MET A 563 -26.47 6.29 -11.17
CA MET A 563 -27.63 5.46 -11.49
C MET A 563 -28.11 5.73 -12.91
N ALA A 564 -28.10 6.99 -13.37
CA ALA A 564 -28.41 7.35 -14.74
C ALA A 564 -27.42 6.74 -15.73
N ALA A 565 -26.12 6.82 -15.42
CA ALA A 565 -25.06 6.22 -16.26
C ALA A 565 -25.21 4.70 -16.36
N LEU A 566 -25.39 4.01 -15.25
CA LEU A 566 -25.56 2.55 -15.21
C LEU A 566 -26.85 2.11 -15.88
N THR A 567 -27.94 2.88 -15.75
CA THR A 567 -29.21 2.59 -16.45
C THR A 567 -29.05 2.68 -17.97
N ARG A 568 -28.35 3.72 -18.47
CA ARG A 568 -28.02 3.82 -19.91
C ARG A 568 -27.17 2.62 -20.36
N LEU A 569 -26.14 2.25 -19.60
CA LEU A 569 -25.32 1.07 -19.89
C LEU A 569 -26.16 -0.22 -19.96
N CYS A 570 -27.06 -0.44 -19.02
CA CYS A 570 -27.93 -1.61 -18.99
C CYS A 570 -28.95 -1.63 -20.16
N ASN A 571 -29.31 -0.46 -20.67
CA ASN A 571 -30.13 -0.32 -21.88
C ASN A 571 -29.32 -0.49 -23.18
N GLY A 572 -27.99 -0.63 -23.11
CA GLY A 572 -27.12 -0.82 -24.27
C GLY A 572 -26.70 0.47 -24.98
N ASN A 573 -26.87 1.62 -24.34
CA ASN A 573 -26.47 2.94 -24.83
C ASN A 573 -25.71 3.75 -23.76
N PRO A 574 -24.54 3.26 -23.29
CA PRO A 574 -23.74 4.01 -22.32
C PRO A 574 -23.42 5.41 -22.83
N TYR A 575 -23.14 6.34 -21.92
CA TYR A 575 -22.58 7.62 -22.32
C TYR A 575 -21.26 7.40 -23.08
N THR A 576 -21.09 8.10 -24.17
CA THR A 576 -19.81 8.13 -24.89
C THR A 576 -18.84 9.09 -24.20
N VAL A 577 -17.55 8.95 -24.49
CA VAL A 577 -16.51 9.87 -23.98
C VAL A 577 -16.81 11.30 -24.44
N GLU A 578 -17.22 11.47 -25.69
CA GLU A 578 -17.59 12.77 -26.25
C GLU A 578 -18.79 13.39 -25.53
N GLU A 579 -19.87 12.62 -25.25
CA GLU A 579 -21.03 13.12 -24.50
C GLU A 579 -20.63 13.59 -23.10
N ILE A 580 -19.75 12.86 -22.41
CA ILE A 580 -19.33 13.19 -21.04
C ILE A 580 -18.54 14.51 -21.03
N PHE A 581 -17.55 14.65 -21.90
CA PHE A 581 -16.64 15.81 -21.85
C PHE A 581 -17.21 17.04 -22.55
N SER A 582 -18.19 16.90 -23.48
CA SER A 582 -18.88 18.06 -24.06
C SER A 582 -19.80 18.77 -23.06
N GLN A 583 -20.39 18.05 -22.10
CA GLN A 583 -21.23 18.65 -21.06
C GLN A 583 -20.42 19.50 -20.08
N THR A 584 -19.17 19.14 -19.80
CA THR A 584 -18.29 19.87 -18.87
C THR A 584 -17.79 21.19 -19.47
N SER A 585 -17.77 21.32 -20.80
CA SER A 585 -17.37 22.56 -21.49
C SER A 585 -18.45 23.65 -21.48
N GLN A 586 -19.65 23.36 -20.96
CA GLN A 586 -20.79 24.29 -20.92
C GLN A 586 -21.12 24.78 -19.49
N GLN A 587 -20.43 24.29 -18.47
CA GLN A 587 -20.46 24.79 -17.08
C GLN A 587 -19.20 25.60 -16.76
#